data_13b4e616e67eaf9f8cbb3356b70fd590
#
_entry.id   13b4e616e67eaf9f8cbb3356b70fd590
#
_cell.length_a   1.000
_cell.length_b   1.000
_cell.length_c   1.000
_cell.angle_alpha   90.00
_cell.angle_beta   90.00
_cell.angle_gamma   90.00
#
_symmetry.space_group_name_H-M   'P 1'
#
loop_
_entity.id
_entity.type
_entity.pdbx_description
1 polymer ?
#
loop_
_entity_poly.entity_id
_entity_poly.type
_entity_poly.pdbx_seq_one_letter_code
_entity_poly.pdbx_strand_id
1 'polypeptide(L)'
;MNPAQIQIQIENEMESRGIDSYRRKVQLNIEKGRASDNSYAVHLIKAGLQPLSDEIQKFVDRAWRGKPGPKAIAAKLLQKFPNQDVVAYITWKAVLDLVSSEKATATAVSIKIGSLLEDELRFSVFQQNDPKFFQTLKNHISDTKHPGYRRTMMLGHMRNYGYEFERWSKEDKLRVGLKLIELLMHSVGLVKMATRGNFHNKTRKTYLEFTEESMNWIKRQKSSRLAAYPLLMPCLIKPRDWPDGGFYSERLRRIKEVKTADTIYLNDLRNKKPTAFYESLNALQGTEWAVNEKVLEIANYCWNTSTPVGCLIDAEAEPLPPKPFDIADNEVARKKWRREASIIHDLNAHNRAKRFQCMMMLDTAEKFSEGSFWHVAQADFTGRIYPVSGTFNPQTTDLSRGLHHFKEGGPIKNKKDADW
;
A
#
# COMPACT_ATOMS: atom_id res chain seq x y z
N MET A 1 -23.78 -8.70 29.97
CA MET A 1 -22.98 -7.50 29.69
C MET A 1 -23.88 -6.36 29.25
N ASN A 2 -23.53 -5.13 29.61
CA ASN A 2 -24.25 -3.96 29.10
C ASN A 2 -24.05 -3.87 27.56
N PRO A 3 -25.10 -3.60 26.75
CA PRO A 3 -24.99 -3.46 25.29
C PRO A 3 -23.85 -2.55 24.81
N ALA A 4 -23.60 -1.44 25.52
CA ALA A 4 -22.49 -0.55 25.23
C ALA A 4 -21.09 -1.20 25.40
N GLN A 5 -20.95 -2.12 26.35
CA GLN A 5 -19.71 -2.86 26.56
C GLN A 5 -19.47 -3.87 25.44
N ILE A 6 -20.53 -4.53 24.96
CA ILE A 6 -20.45 -5.44 23.81
C ILE A 6 -20.04 -4.65 22.55
N GLN A 7 -20.64 -3.47 22.33
CA GLN A 7 -20.29 -2.60 21.23
C GLN A 7 -18.81 -2.19 21.27
N ILE A 8 -18.30 -1.79 22.42
CA ILE A 8 -16.88 -1.44 22.59
C ILE A 8 -15.96 -2.64 22.29
N GLN A 9 -16.37 -3.86 22.65
CA GLN A 9 -15.60 -5.06 22.29
C GLN A 9 -15.52 -5.27 20.77
N ILE A 10 -16.63 -5.11 20.06
CA ILE A 10 -16.66 -5.18 18.58
C ILE A 10 -15.79 -4.09 17.97
N GLU A 11 -15.84 -2.87 18.48
CA GLU A 11 -15.00 -1.77 18.01
C GLU A 11 -13.50 -2.03 18.27
N ASN A 12 -13.13 -2.64 19.36
CA ASN A 12 -11.77 -3.09 19.64
C ASN A 12 -11.34 -4.21 18.66
N GLU A 13 -12.25 -5.10 18.28
CA GLU A 13 -12.00 -6.11 17.25
C GLU A 13 -11.76 -5.45 15.88
N MET A 14 -12.58 -4.47 15.48
CA MET A 14 -12.37 -3.70 14.23
C MET A 14 -10.96 -3.11 14.16
N GLU A 15 -10.47 -2.54 15.26
CA GLU A 15 -9.10 -2.02 15.36
C GLU A 15 -8.05 -3.11 15.27
N SER A 16 -8.22 -4.19 16.02
CA SER A 16 -7.28 -5.31 16.03
C SER A 16 -7.11 -5.91 14.63
N ARG A 17 -8.22 -6.17 13.94
CA ARG A 17 -8.23 -6.67 12.55
C ARG A 17 -7.53 -5.71 11.60
N GLY A 18 -7.71 -4.40 11.77
CA GLY A 18 -7.00 -3.36 11.01
C GLY A 18 -5.50 -3.40 11.25
N ILE A 19 -5.06 -3.52 12.50
CA ILE A 19 -3.65 -3.63 12.87
C ILE A 19 -3.02 -4.89 12.26
N ASP A 20 -3.69 -6.03 12.32
CA ASP A 20 -3.19 -7.28 11.77
C ASP A 20 -3.10 -7.24 10.23
N SER A 21 -4.07 -6.60 9.59
CA SER A 21 -4.02 -6.33 8.14
C SER A 21 -2.83 -5.46 7.77
N TYR A 22 -2.59 -4.39 8.53
CA TYR A 22 -1.43 -3.51 8.34
C TYR A 22 -0.11 -4.26 8.54
N ARG A 23 0.03 -5.05 9.61
CA ARG A 23 1.22 -5.86 9.89
C ARG A 23 1.51 -6.85 8.77
N ARG A 24 0.47 -7.55 8.27
CA ARG A 24 0.62 -8.46 7.11
C ARG A 24 1.09 -7.73 5.86
N LYS A 25 0.53 -6.55 5.58
CA LYS A 25 0.97 -5.73 4.45
C LYS A 25 2.43 -5.30 4.57
N VAL A 26 2.84 -4.84 5.75
CA VAL A 26 4.24 -4.48 6.03
C VAL A 26 5.17 -5.66 5.80
N GLN A 27 4.83 -6.82 6.35
CA GLN A 27 5.62 -8.04 6.20
C GLN A 27 5.72 -8.49 4.74
N LEU A 28 4.62 -8.48 4.01
CA LEU A 28 4.59 -8.81 2.58
C LEU A 28 5.48 -7.86 1.74
N ASN A 29 5.50 -6.56 2.07
CA ASN A 29 6.39 -5.62 1.40
C ASN A 29 7.87 -5.92 1.69
N ILE A 30 8.21 -6.31 2.91
CA ILE A 30 9.58 -6.73 3.28
C ILE A 30 9.99 -7.97 2.48
N GLU A 31 9.15 -9.00 2.45
CA GLU A 31 9.40 -10.25 1.71
C GLU A 31 9.58 -10.03 0.20
N LYS A 32 8.84 -9.08 -0.36
CA LYS A 32 8.96 -8.67 -1.77
C LYS A 32 10.13 -7.71 -2.05
N GLY A 33 10.98 -7.39 -1.05
CA GLY A 33 12.07 -6.43 -1.19
C GLY A 33 11.61 -5.00 -1.48
N ARG A 34 10.44 -4.60 -0.94
CA ARG A 34 9.80 -3.30 -1.10
C ARG A 34 9.48 -2.65 0.24
N ALA A 35 10.34 -2.83 1.22
CA ALA A 35 10.15 -2.29 2.55
C ALA A 35 10.05 -0.75 2.57
N SER A 36 10.68 -0.08 1.60
CA SER A 36 10.59 1.37 1.39
C SER A 36 9.17 1.89 1.06
N ASP A 37 8.26 1.01 0.60
CA ASP A 37 6.86 1.36 0.30
C ASP A 37 5.99 1.40 1.57
N ASN A 38 6.51 1.00 2.72
CA ASN A 38 5.78 1.05 3.98
C ASN A 38 5.71 2.50 4.53
N SER A 39 4.63 2.83 5.22
CA SER A 39 4.41 4.19 5.74
C SER A 39 5.54 4.68 6.65
N TYR A 40 6.08 3.81 7.51
CA TYR A 40 7.22 4.17 8.36
C TYR A 40 8.49 4.52 7.55
N ALA A 41 8.70 3.82 6.44
CA ALA A 41 9.85 4.07 5.57
C ALA A 41 9.71 5.41 4.82
N VAL A 42 8.49 5.75 4.39
CA VAL A 42 8.20 7.07 3.79
C VAL A 42 8.50 8.21 4.77
N HIS A 43 8.16 8.05 6.05
CA HIS A 43 8.47 9.03 7.08
C HIS A 43 9.99 9.17 7.30
N LEU A 44 10.72 8.05 7.35
CA LEU A 44 12.18 8.07 7.47
C LEU A 44 12.85 8.75 6.28
N ILE A 45 12.41 8.43 5.07
CA ILE A 45 12.92 9.08 3.84
C ILE A 45 12.67 10.58 3.90
N LYS A 46 11.43 11.02 4.21
CA LYS A 46 11.10 12.45 4.29
C LYS A 46 11.97 13.20 5.30
N ALA A 47 12.22 12.60 6.45
CA ALA A 47 13.02 13.23 7.50
C ALA A 47 14.52 13.26 7.15
N GLY A 48 15.03 12.21 6.52
CA GLY A 48 16.46 12.05 6.29
C GLY A 48 16.94 12.38 4.87
N LEU A 49 16.06 12.74 3.95
CA LEU A 49 16.41 13.01 2.56
C LEU A 49 17.37 14.20 2.46
N GLN A 50 16.96 15.36 2.97
CA GLN A 50 17.74 16.59 2.88
C GLN A 50 19.07 16.49 3.60
N PRO A 51 19.18 16.01 4.86
CA PRO A 51 20.45 15.81 5.53
C PRO A 51 21.45 14.97 4.73
N LEU A 52 20.97 13.88 4.10
CA LEU A 52 21.82 13.04 3.25
C LEU A 52 22.21 13.75 1.96
N SER A 53 21.27 14.42 1.29
CA SER A 53 21.53 15.18 0.07
C SER A 53 22.61 16.23 0.27
N ASP A 54 22.52 17.00 1.37
CA ASP A 54 23.48 18.03 1.73
C ASP A 54 24.88 17.45 1.99
N GLU A 55 24.98 16.29 2.65
CA GLU A 55 26.26 15.63 2.88
C GLU A 55 26.86 15.05 1.59
N ILE A 56 26.04 14.55 0.68
CA ILE A 56 26.48 14.11 -0.65
C ILE A 56 27.05 15.33 -1.42
N GLN A 57 26.33 16.44 -1.43
CA GLN A 57 26.76 17.66 -2.12
C GLN A 57 28.08 18.18 -1.53
N LYS A 58 28.20 18.24 -0.19
CA LYS A 58 29.44 18.63 0.50
C LYS A 58 30.61 17.69 0.16
N PHE A 59 30.36 16.39 0.02
CA PHE A 59 31.37 15.42 -0.39
C PHE A 59 31.86 15.69 -1.81
N VAL A 60 30.94 15.90 -2.76
CA VAL A 60 31.27 16.23 -4.16
C VAL A 60 32.05 17.55 -4.20
N ASP A 61 31.57 18.62 -3.57
CA ASP A 61 32.23 19.93 -3.55
C ASP A 61 33.64 19.88 -2.98
N ARG A 62 33.85 19.19 -1.88
CA ARG A 62 35.18 19.01 -1.28
C ARG A 62 36.14 18.31 -2.22
N ALA A 63 35.68 17.33 -2.99
CA ALA A 63 36.54 16.65 -3.95
C ALA A 63 37.05 17.58 -5.06
N TRP A 64 36.30 18.62 -5.43
CA TRP A 64 36.64 19.55 -6.50
C TRP A 64 37.35 20.82 -6.00
N ARG A 65 37.14 21.23 -4.76
CA ARG A 65 37.86 22.38 -4.11
C ARG A 65 39.23 21.99 -3.59
N GLY A 66 39.54 20.68 -3.49
CA GLY A 66 40.79 20.17 -2.94
C GLY A 66 41.97 20.31 -3.92
N LYS A 67 43.16 19.86 -3.48
CA LYS A 67 44.41 19.90 -4.27
C LYS A 67 44.25 19.25 -5.65
N PRO A 68 44.98 19.74 -6.70
CA PRO A 68 45.00 19.07 -8.00
C PRO A 68 45.47 17.61 -7.86
N GLY A 69 44.84 16.72 -8.61
CA GLY A 69 45.17 15.29 -8.59
C GLY A 69 43.97 14.39 -8.90
N PRO A 70 44.18 13.08 -8.95
CA PRO A 70 43.11 12.14 -9.25
C PRO A 70 42.02 12.19 -8.18
N LYS A 71 40.78 12.42 -8.62
CA LYS A 71 39.60 12.48 -7.72
C LYS A 71 39.06 11.08 -7.46
N ALA A 72 38.45 10.90 -6.28
CA ALA A 72 37.77 9.66 -5.92
C ALA A 72 36.69 9.32 -6.96
N ILE A 73 36.64 8.06 -7.41
CA ILE A 73 35.66 7.59 -8.40
C ILE A 73 34.22 7.92 -7.97
N ALA A 74 33.92 7.75 -6.71
CA ALA A 74 32.60 8.10 -6.18
C ALA A 74 32.23 9.56 -6.43
N ALA A 75 33.15 10.51 -6.20
CA ALA A 75 32.91 11.93 -6.44
C ALA A 75 32.69 12.23 -7.94
N LYS A 76 33.50 11.60 -8.82
CA LYS A 76 33.35 11.77 -10.28
C LYS A 76 32.01 11.29 -10.79
N LEU A 77 31.53 10.16 -10.28
CA LEU A 77 30.26 9.59 -10.70
C LEU A 77 29.07 10.35 -10.11
N LEU A 78 29.13 10.77 -8.87
CA LEU A 78 28.08 11.54 -8.22
C LEU A 78 27.92 12.95 -8.77
N GLN A 79 28.99 13.55 -9.28
CA GLN A 79 28.93 14.85 -9.97
C GLN A 79 28.06 14.82 -11.24
N LYS A 80 27.89 13.64 -11.87
CA LYS A 80 27.05 13.49 -13.07
C LYS A 80 25.56 13.70 -12.78
N PHE A 81 25.15 13.72 -11.52
CA PHE A 81 23.77 13.96 -11.14
C PHE A 81 23.54 15.47 -10.90
N PRO A 82 22.57 16.06 -11.61
CA PRO A 82 22.27 17.49 -11.46
C PRO A 82 21.59 17.80 -10.11
N ASN A 83 20.95 16.81 -9.51
CA ASN A 83 20.29 16.93 -8.21
C ASN A 83 20.67 15.75 -7.30
N GLN A 84 21.28 16.08 -6.15
CA GLN A 84 21.71 15.07 -5.17
C GLN A 84 20.54 14.49 -4.36
N ASP A 85 19.36 15.09 -4.39
CA ASP A 85 18.16 14.52 -3.76
C ASP A 85 17.78 13.18 -4.38
N VAL A 86 17.96 13.04 -5.71
CA VAL A 86 17.72 11.78 -6.41
C VAL A 86 18.67 10.70 -5.92
N VAL A 87 19.95 11.05 -5.75
CA VAL A 87 20.99 10.13 -5.23
C VAL A 87 20.65 9.72 -3.80
N ALA A 88 20.28 10.68 -2.96
CA ALA A 88 19.86 10.45 -1.57
C ALA A 88 18.63 9.54 -1.52
N TYR A 89 17.60 9.81 -2.33
CA TYR A 89 16.39 8.99 -2.39
C TYR A 89 16.67 7.54 -2.79
N ILE A 90 17.47 7.34 -3.85
CA ILE A 90 17.86 5.99 -4.31
C ILE A 90 18.64 5.25 -3.22
N THR A 91 19.53 5.94 -2.51
CA THR A 91 20.30 5.37 -1.40
C THR A 91 19.38 4.93 -0.27
N TRP A 92 18.47 5.80 0.18
CA TRP A 92 17.49 5.51 1.21
C TRP A 92 16.64 4.30 0.84
N LYS A 93 16.09 4.31 -0.38
CA LYS A 93 15.23 3.24 -0.87
C LYS A 93 15.96 1.90 -0.89
N ALA A 94 17.16 1.85 -1.44
CA ALA A 94 17.94 0.61 -1.53
C ALA A 94 18.32 0.06 -0.15
N VAL A 95 18.71 0.94 0.78
CA VAL A 95 19.05 0.54 2.16
C VAL A 95 17.82 -0.01 2.87
N LEU A 96 16.68 0.68 2.85
CA LEU A 96 15.46 0.22 3.50
C LEU A 96 14.96 -1.10 2.93
N ASP A 97 14.97 -1.27 1.59
CA ASP A 97 14.50 -2.47 0.93
C ASP A 97 15.35 -3.70 1.27
N LEU A 98 16.68 -3.55 1.37
CA LEU A 98 17.58 -4.67 1.61
C LEU A 98 17.83 -4.95 3.09
N VAL A 99 18.05 -3.90 3.91
CA VAL A 99 18.36 -4.09 5.34
C VAL A 99 17.17 -4.66 6.11
N SER A 100 15.94 -4.33 5.68
CA SER A 100 14.72 -4.88 6.30
C SER A 100 14.60 -6.41 6.19
N SER A 101 15.32 -7.05 5.26
CA SER A 101 15.34 -8.50 5.08
C SER A 101 16.36 -9.24 5.97
N GLU A 102 17.12 -8.52 6.80
CA GLU A 102 18.14 -9.02 7.75
C GLU A 102 19.31 -9.84 7.14
N LYS A 103 19.40 -9.90 5.82
CA LYS A 103 20.42 -10.69 5.09
C LYS A 103 21.36 -9.82 4.24
N ALA A 104 21.32 -8.52 4.40
CA ALA A 104 22.03 -7.60 3.53
C ALA A 104 23.51 -7.46 3.92
N THR A 105 24.41 -8.00 3.12
CA THR A 105 25.84 -7.65 3.23
C THR A 105 26.07 -6.23 2.73
N ALA A 106 26.99 -5.50 3.35
CA ALA A 106 27.37 -4.16 2.92
C ALA A 106 27.75 -4.10 1.43
N THR A 107 28.45 -5.13 0.95
CA THR A 107 28.81 -5.28 -0.48
C THR A 107 27.56 -5.37 -1.37
N ALA A 108 26.58 -6.19 -1.02
CA ALA A 108 25.37 -6.38 -1.83
C ALA A 108 24.53 -5.09 -1.89
N VAL A 109 24.37 -4.41 -0.76
CA VAL A 109 23.66 -3.12 -0.69
C VAL A 109 24.38 -2.06 -1.53
N SER A 110 25.71 -1.96 -1.41
CA SER A 110 26.51 -1.00 -2.17
C SER A 110 26.42 -1.20 -3.67
N ILE A 111 26.56 -2.45 -4.14
CA ILE A 111 26.42 -2.78 -5.58
C ILE A 111 25.00 -2.48 -6.06
N LYS A 112 23.98 -2.72 -5.24
CA LYS A 112 22.61 -2.40 -5.59
C LYS A 112 22.38 -0.91 -5.74
N ILE A 113 22.90 -0.09 -4.79
CA ILE A 113 22.85 1.38 -4.88
C ILE A 113 23.52 1.84 -6.17
N GLY A 114 24.77 1.41 -6.44
CA GLY A 114 25.48 1.77 -7.64
C GLY A 114 24.77 1.36 -8.94
N SER A 115 24.10 0.20 -8.94
CA SER A 115 23.33 -0.26 -10.09
C SER A 115 22.07 0.57 -10.35
N LEU A 116 21.39 1.01 -9.27
CA LEU A 116 20.21 1.88 -9.40
C LEU A 116 20.60 3.28 -9.86
N LEU A 117 21.72 3.81 -9.39
CA LEU A 117 22.25 5.10 -9.84
C LEU A 117 22.68 5.05 -11.31
N GLU A 118 23.34 3.99 -11.75
CA GLU A 118 23.67 3.78 -13.16
C GLU A 118 22.42 3.77 -14.04
N ASP A 119 21.35 3.07 -13.60
CA ASP A 119 20.08 3.04 -14.33
C ASP A 119 19.44 4.43 -14.40
N GLU A 120 19.48 5.21 -13.31
CA GLU A 120 18.96 6.58 -13.28
C GLU A 120 19.66 7.50 -14.28
N LEU A 121 20.99 7.45 -14.35
CA LEU A 121 21.75 8.18 -15.38
C LEU A 121 21.40 7.75 -16.79
N ARG A 122 21.21 6.45 -17.02
CA ARG A 122 20.77 5.94 -18.31
C ARG A 122 19.40 6.48 -18.70
N PHE A 123 18.47 6.48 -17.79
CA PHE A 123 17.12 6.98 -18.05
C PHE A 123 17.13 8.48 -18.29
N SER A 124 18.00 9.26 -17.63
CA SER A 124 18.13 10.69 -17.88
C SER A 124 18.71 10.96 -19.29
N VAL A 125 19.70 10.18 -19.74
CA VAL A 125 20.20 10.24 -21.13
C VAL A 125 19.10 9.92 -22.16
N PHE A 126 18.32 8.87 -21.89
CA PHE A 126 17.17 8.52 -22.75
C PHE A 126 16.14 9.66 -22.81
N GLN A 127 15.79 10.24 -21.65
CA GLN A 127 14.85 11.35 -21.56
C GLN A 127 15.35 12.60 -22.32
N GLN A 128 16.66 12.88 -22.29
CA GLN A 128 17.26 14.01 -22.98
C GLN A 128 17.26 13.82 -24.51
N ASN A 129 17.56 12.61 -24.98
CA ASN A 129 17.66 12.31 -26.41
C ASN A 129 16.29 12.17 -27.09
N ASP A 130 15.29 11.61 -26.38
CA ASP A 130 13.93 11.45 -26.90
C ASP A 130 12.88 11.65 -25.80
N PRO A 131 12.58 12.90 -25.42
CA PRO A 131 11.66 13.21 -24.32
C PRO A 131 10.23 12.77 -24.61
N LYS A 132 9.78 12.82 -25.87
CA LYS A 132 8.40 12.43 -26.25
C LYS A 132 8.21 10.92 -26.10
N PHE A 133 9.13 10.15 -26.64
CA PHE A 133 9.07 8.69 -26.57
C PHE A 133 9.28 8.18 -25.14
N PHE A 134 10.21 8.79 -24.39
CA PHE A 134 10.39 8.51 -22.97
C PHE A 134 9.09 8.71 -22.17
N GLN A 135 8.38 9.82 -22.40
CA GLN A 135 7.12 10.10 -21.72
C GLN A 135 6.01 9.12 -22.13
N THR A 136 5.92 8.78 -23.42
CA THR A 136 4.95 7.79 -23.93
C THR A 136 5.19 6.43 -23.28
N LEU A 137 6.45 5.98 -23.22
CA LEU A 137 6.82 4.72 -22.59
C LEU A 137 6.55 4.75 -21.08
N LYS A 138 6.89 5.84 -20.41
CA LYS A 138 6.62 6.04 -18.97
C LYS A 138 5.13 5.93 -18.68
N ASN A 139 4.26 6.55 -19.48
CA ASN A 139 2.81 6.46 -19.33
C ASN A 139 2.33 5.03 -19.55
N HIS A 140 2.82 4.36 -20.60
CA HIS A 140 2.42 2.97 -20.91
C HIS A 140 2.78 1.98 -19.80
N ILE A 141 3.91 2.18 -19.10
CA ILE A 141 4.33 1.30 -18.00
C ILE A 141 3.93 1.82 -16.63
N SER A 142 3.23 2.99 -16.53
CA SER A 142 2.83 3.61 -15.26
C SER A 142 1.95 2.71 -14.41
N ASP A 143 1.01 2.01 -15.04
CA ASP A 143 0.04 1.14 -14.38
C ASP A 143 0.64 -0.18 -13.92
N THR A 144 1.85 -0.50 -14.40
CA THR A 144 2.55 -1.72 -14.00
C THR A 144 3.08 -1.61 -12.58
N LYS A 145 2.53 -2.41 -11.67
CA LYS A 145 2.90 -2.42 -10.26
C LYS A 145 4.29 -3.02 -9.96
N HIS A 146 4.92 -3.68 -10.94
CA HIS A 146 6.18 -4.41 -10.74
C HIS A 146 7.41 -3.58 -11.16
N PRO A 147 8.23 -3.05 -10.21
CA PRO A 147 9.35 -2.18 -10.53
C PRO A 147 10.42 -2.83 -11.44
N GLY A 148 10.67 -4.13 -11.25
CA GLY A 148 11.59 -4.89 -12.08
C GLY A 148 11.15 -4.97 -13.53
N TYR A 149 9.85 -5.10 -13.79
CA TYR A 149 9.31 -5.08 -15.15
C TYR A 149 9.50 -3.71 -15.81
N ARG A 150 9.17 -2.62 -15.09
CA ARG A 150 9.38 -1.24 -15.60
C ARG A 150 10.84 -1.04 -16.03
N ARG A 151 11.78 -1.40 -15.16
CA ARG A 151 13.21 -1.34 -15.44
C ARG A 151 13.59 -2.15 -16.70
N THR A 152 13.13 -3.39 -16.80
CA THR A 152 13.41 -4.27 -17.93
C THR A 152 12.87 -3.70 -19.24
N MET A 153 11.67 -3.14 -19.23
CA MET A 153 11.06 -2.50 -20.40
C MET A 153 11.86 -1.28 -20.83
N MET A 154 12.20 -0.37 -19.92
CA MET A 154 13.00 0.82 -20.22
C MET A 154 14.36 0.44 -20.83
N LEU A 155 15.10 -0.48 -20.18
CA LEU A 155 16.40 -0.94 -20.69
C LEU A 155 16.29 -1.70 -22.02
N GLY A 156 15.20 -2.44 -22.23
CA GLY A 156 14.93 -3.11 -23.50
C GLY A 156 14.74 -2.12 -24.65
N HIS A 157 13.93 -1.09 -24.43
CA HIS A 157 13.73 -0.02 -25.41
C HIS A 157 15.02 0.74 -25.70
N MET A 158 15.77 1.14 -24.69
CA MET A 158 17.07 1.80 -24.89
C MET A 158 18.00 0.98 -25.78
N ARG A 159 18.05 -0.34 -25.56
CA ARG A 159 18.88 -1.24 -26.41
C ARG A 159 18.39 -1.30 -27.86
N ASN A 160 17.07 -1.39 -28.04
CA ASN A 160 16.47 -1.50 -29.38
C ASN A 160 16.64 -0.22 -30.23
N TYR A 161 16.74 0.92 -29.56
CA TYR A 161 16.95 2.23 -30.24
C TYR A 161 18.40 2.71 -30.22
N GLY A 162 19.33 1.86 -29.79
CA GLY A 162 20.77 2.17 -29.86
C GLY A 162 21.25 3.26 -28.91
N TYR A 163 20.50 3.53 -27.81
CA TYR A 163 20.98 4.45 -26.79
C TYR A 163 22.12 3.81 -26.01
N GLU A 164 23.35 4.09 -26.43
CA GLU A 164 24.54 3.61 -25.76
C GLU A 164 24.79 4.37 -24.48
N PHE A 165 25.21 3.64 -23.45
CA PHE A 165 25.62 4.18 -22.17
C PHE A 165 26.81 3.40 -21.62
N GLU A 166 27.84 4.12 -21.20
CA GLU A 166 29.00 3.53 -20.56
C GLU A 166 28.61 2.84 -19.25
N ARG A 167 28.84 1.54 -19.19
CA ARG A 167 28.50 0.76 -17.99
C ARG A 167 29.55 0.97 -16.91
N TRP A 168 29.07 1.17 -15.68
CA TRP A 168 29.96 1.18 -14.54
C TRP A 168 30.46 -0.22 -14.24
N SER A 169 31.74 -0.32 -13.89
CA SER A 169 32.32 -1.56 -13.41
C SER A 169 31.67 -2.00 -12.08
N LYS A 170 31.75 -3.27 -11.73
CA LYS A 170 31.26 -3.76 -10.45
C LYS A 170 31.97 -3.07 -9.26
N GLU A 171 33.25 -2.76 -9.48
CA GLU A 171 34.07 -2.07 -8.48
C GLU A 171 33.63 -0.62 -8.29
N ASP A 172 33.31 0.10 -9.35
CA ASP A 172 32.81 1.47 -9.28
C ASP A 172 31.47 1.54 -8.58
N LYS A 173 30.55 0.60 -8.91
CA LYS A 173 29.27 0.45 -8.19
C LYS A 173 29.46 0.23 -6.70
N LEU A 174 30.41 -0.65 -6.35
CA LEU A 174 30.75 -0.92 -4.97
C LEU A 174 31.30 0.31 -4.27
N ARG A 175 32.27 1.03 -4.88
CA ARG A 175 32.90 2.23 -4.29
C ARG A 175 31.89 3.35 -4.06
N VAL A 176 31.03 3.62 -5.04
CA VAL A 176 29.97 4.64 -4.90
C VAL A 176 28.99 4.26 -3.81
N GLY A 177 28.51 3.01 -3.84
CA GLY A 177 27.55 2.54 -2.82
C GLY A 177 28.11 2.54 -1.41
N LEU A 178 29.36 2.10 -1.20
CA LEU A 178 30.02 2.17 0.12
C LEU A 178 30.13 3.61 0.62
N LYS A 179 30.50 4.55 -0.26
CA LYS A 179 30.61 5.97 0.12
C LYS A 179 29.24 6.54 0.52
N LEU A 180 28.18 6.19 -0.21
CA LEU A 180 26.83 6.65 0.12
C LEU A 180 26.30 6.05 1.43
N ILE A 181 26.63 4.79 1.72
CA ILE A 181 26.31 4.16 3.00
C ILE A 181 27.05 4.88 4.14
N GLU A 182 28.34 5.18 3.96
CA GLU A 182 29.13 5.94 4.91
C GLU A 182 28.50 7.32 5.21
N LEU A 183 28.12 8.06 4.14
CA LEU A 183 27.47 9.36 4.30
C LEU A 183 26.11 9.24 5.00
N LEU A 184 25.33 8.21 4.70
CA LEU A 184 24.05 7.93 5.37
C LEU A 184 24.25 7.61 6.86
N MET A 185 25.29 6.85 7.22
CA MET A 185 25.61 6.55 8.61
C MET A 185 25.98 7.82 9.39
N HIS A 186 26.75 8.72 8.76
CA HIS A 186 27.19 9.96 9.41
C HIS A 186 26.09 11.02 9.50
N SER A 187 25.24 11.15 8.48
CA SER A 187 24.22 12.22 8.42
C SER A 187 22.99 11.92 9.26
N VAL A 188 22.60 10.64 9.34
CA VAL A 188 21.28 10.26 9.93
C VAL A 188 21.41 9.18 11.02
N GLY A 189 22.49 8.41 11.04
CA GLY A 189 22.68 7.34 12.03
C GLY A 189 21.67 6.18 11.93
N LEU A 190 21.04 5.99 10.75
CA LEU A 190 19.99 4.97 10.55
C LEU A 190 20.52 3.55 10.67
N VAL A 191 21.70 3.30 10.11
CA VAL A 191 22.32 1.99 9.98
C VAL A 191 23.72 1.96 10.51
N LYS A 192 24.18 0.78 10.87
CA LYS A 192 25.56 0.48 11.30
C LYS A 192 26.11 -0.72 10.54
N MET A 193 27.42 -0.80 10.44
CA MET A 193 28.12 -1.98 9.93
C MET A 193 28.39 -2.96 11.07
N ALA A 194 28.01 -4.22 10.88
CA ALA A 194 28.25 -5.32 11.79
C ALA A 194 29.04 -6.42 11.09
N THR A 195 30.22 -6.77 11.62
CA THR A 195 31.03 -7.87 11.06
C THR A 195 30.67 -9.15 11.78
N ARG A 196 30.18 -10.15 11.02
CA ARG A 196 29.89 -11.49 11.52
C ARG A 196 30.85 -12.49 10.87
N GLY A 197 31.49 -13.33 11.66
CA GLY A 197 32.42 -14.35 11.19
C GLY A 197 31.97 -15.73 11.61
N ASN A 198 32.16 -16.73 10.73
CA ASN A 198 32.07 -18.11 11.12
C ASN A 198 33.49 -18.59 11.49
N PHE A 199 33.71 -18.92 12.76
CA PHE A 199 35.02 -19.35 13.29
C PHE A 199 35.60 -20.56 12.55
N HIS A 200 34.74 -21.45 12.03
CA HIS A 200 35.16 -22.65 11.31
C HIS A 200 35.64 -22.36 9.87
N ASN A 201 35.12 -21.35 9.17
CA ASN A 201 35.42 -21.12 7.77
C ASN A 201 36.30 -19.90 7.47
N LYS A 202 36.87 -19.24 8.46
CA LYS A 202 37.72 -18.03 8.33
C LYS A 202 37.13 -16.90 7.45
N THR A 203 35.84 -16.94 7.12
CA THR A 203 35.16 -15.94 6.27
C THR A 203 34.45 -14.92 7.14
N ARG A 204 34.94 -13.69 7.11
CA ARG A 204 34.27 -12.55 7.73
C ARG A 204 33.42 -11.83 6.69
N LYS A 205 32.13 -11.62 6.99
CA LYS A 205 31.23 -10.82 6.15
C LYS A 205 30.72 -9.61 6.94
N THR A 206 30.77 -8.46 6.32
CA THR A 206 30.19 -7.24 6.89
C THR A 206 28.74 -7.09 6.42
N TYR A 207 27.85 -7.01 7.39
CA TYR A 207 26.42 -6.78 7.18
C TYR A 207 26.07 -5.34 7.48
N LEU A 208 25.03 -4.84 6.85
CA LEU A 208 24.41 -3.56 7.17
C LEU A 208 23.16 -3.84 7.99
N GLU A 209 23.07 -3.23 9.17
CA GLU A 209 21.97 -3.43 10.12
C GLU A 209 21.43 -2.08 10.56
N PHE A 210 20.14 -2.02 10.88
CA PHE A 210 19.60 -0.85 11.55
C PHE A 210 20.27 -0.64 12.91
N THR A 211 20.48 0.62 13.30
CA THR A 211 20.87 0.92 14.68
C THR A 211 19.78 0.48 15.64
N GLU A 212 20.13 0.28 16.90
CA GLU A 212 19.16 -0.15 17.91
C GLU A 212 18.03 0.87 18.09
N GLU A 213 18.35 2.14 18.06
CA GLU A 213 17.39 3.24 18.13
C GLU A 213 16.43 3.21 16.93
N SER A 214 16.96 3.09 15.71
CA SER A 214 16.16 2.99 14.48
C SER A 214 15.27 1.74 14.47
N MET A 215 15.81 0.61 14.93
CA MET A 215 15.04 -0.63 15.02
C MET A 215 13.88 -0.52 16.02
N ASN A 216 14.12 0.08 17.19
CA ASN A 216 13.10 0.31 18.21
C ASN A 216 12.02 1.28 17.72
N TRP A 217 12.42 2.32 16.97
CA TRP A 217 11.47 3.23 16.34
C TRP A 217 10.63 2.51 15.28
N ILE A 218 11.25 1.73 14.37
CA ILE A 218 10.56 0.94 13.33
C ILE A 218 9.59 -0.06 13.97
N LYS A 219 9.99 -0.76 15.03
CA LYS A 219 9.12 -1.70 15.76
C LYS A 219 7.88 -0.99 16.33
N ARG A 220 8.07 0.19 16.94
CA ARG A 220 6.95 1.01 17.43
C ARG A 220 6.02 1.42 16.29
N GLN A 221 6.54 1.84 15.14
CA GLN A 221 5.72 2.21 13.97
C GLN A 221 4.98 1.01 13.37
N LYS A 222 5.62 -0.16 13.26
CA LYS A 222 4.96 -1.41 12.82
C LYS A 222 3.80 -1.83 13.74
N SER A 223 3.87 -1.45 15.01
CA SER A 223 2.82 -1.70 16.00
C SER A 223 1.88 -0.50 16.17
N SER A 224 2.13 0.59 15.45
CA SER A 224 1.36 1.83 15.60
C SER A 224 -0.07 1.66 15.11
N ARG A 225 -1.02 1.83 16.02
CA ARG A 225 -2.45 1.84 15.72
C ARG A 225 -2.85 3.02 14.82
N LEU A 226 -2.06 4.10 14.83
CA LEU A 226 -2.30 5.28 14.00
C LEU A 226 -2.08 5.01 12.51
N ALA A 227 -1.19 4.07 12.16
CA ALA A 227 -0.91 3.70 10.76
C ALA A 227 -1.91 2.68 10.19
N ALA A 228 -2.66 1.99 11.06
CA ALA A 228 -3.64 1.00 10.67
C ALA A 228 -5.02 1.63 10.58
N TYR A 229 -5.71 1.41 9.44
CA TYR A 229 -7.13 1.76 9.33
C TYR A 229 -7.97 0.60 9.84
N PRO A 230 -8.94 0.83 10.75
CA PRO A 230 -9.78 -0.23 11.28
C PRO A 230 -10.63 -0.86 10.18
N LEU A 231 -10.94 -2.15 10.30
CA LEU A 231 -11.93 -2.82 9.47
C LEU A 231 -13.32 -2.56 10.05
N LEU A 232 -13.94 -1.47 9.59
CA LEU A 232 -15.19 -0.98 10.14
C LEU A 232 -16.36 -1.88 9.77
N MET A 233 -17.14 -2.24 10.79
CA MET A 233 -18.37 -3.02 10.73
C MET A 233 -19.55 -2.17 11.23
N PRO A 234 -20.81 -2.62 11.05
CA PRO A 234 -21.96 -2.00 11.69
C PRO A 234 -21.87 -2.01 13.22
N CYS A 235 -22.74 -1.25 13.87
CA CYS A 235 -22.88 -1.19 15.32
C CYS A 235 -24.07 -2.06 15.78
N LEU A 236 -23.94 -2.74 16.92
CA LEU A 236 -25.03 -3.50 17.55
C LEU A 236 -26.01 -2.62 18.34
N ILE A 237 -25.65 -1.37 18.56
CA ILE A 237 -26.51 -0.37 19.20
C ILE A 237 -26.46 0.91 18.38
N LYS A 238 -27.51 1.73 18.50
CA LYS A 238 -27.57 3.02 17.80
C LYS A 238 -26.29 3.82 18.03
N PRO A 239 -25.59 4.28 16.97
CA PRO A 239 -24.43 5.15 17.11
C PRO A 239 -24.77 6.43 17.88
N ARG A 240 -23.76 7.03 18.49
CA ARG A 240 -23.93 8.31 19.18
C ARG A 240 -24.14 9.41 18.15
N ASP A 241 -25.02 10.34 18.48
CA ASP A 241 -25.33 11.45 17.56
C ASP A 241 -24.15 12.40 17.36
N TRP A 242 -23.95 12.86 16.12
CA TRP A 242 -23.00 13.90 15.77
C TRP A 242 -23.42 15.26 16.35
N PRO A 243 -22.48 16.15 16.71
CA PRO A 243 -21.04 16.14 16.38
C PRO A 243 -20.16 15.30 17.35
N ASP A 244 -20.64 14.88 18.50
CA ASP A 244 -19.86 14.18 19.51
C ASP A 244 -20.01 12.65 19.43
N GLY A 245 -20.52 12.19 18.29
CA GLY A 245 -21.03 10.86 18.11
C GLY A 245 -20.19 9.92 17.27
N GLY A 246 -20.89 9.05 16.56
CA GLY A 246 -20.33 7.93 15.83
C GLY A 246 -20.08 6.73 16.75
N PHE A 247 -18.85 6.25 16.82
CA PHE A 247 -18.46 5.09 17.60
C PHE A 247 -18.33 5.38 19.11
N TYR A 248 -18.41 4.33 19.93
CA TYR A 248 -18.35 4.41 21.39
C TYR A 248 -16.93 4.40 21.93
N SER A 249 -15.99 3.66 21.31
CA SER A 249 -14.60 3.62 21.73
C SER A 249 -13.87 4.92 21.42
N GLU A 250 -13.03 5.40 22.33
CA GLU A 250 -12.20 6.60 22.12
C GLU A 250 -11.35 6.53 20.85
N ARG A 251 -10.94 5.33 20.49
CA ARG A 251 -10.04 5.07 19.35
C ARG A 251 -10.73 5.31 18.03
N LEU A 252 -12.00 4.88 17.89
CA LEU A 252 -12.77 5.09 16.66
C LEU A 252 -13.39 6.49 16.59
N ARG A 253 -13.42 7.25 17.66
CA ARG A 253 -13.79 8.69 17.65
C ARG A 253 -12.89 9.57 16.78
N ARG A 254 -11.74 9.06 16.33
CA ARG A 254 -10.92 9.71 15.28
C ARG A 254 -11.62 9.78 13.92
N ILE A 255 -12.60 8.92 13.68
CA ILE A 255 -13.49 9.01 12.54
C ILE A 255 -14.40 10.19 12.80
N LYS A 256 -14.49 11.10 11.86
CA LYS A 256 -15.17 12.38 12.00
C LYS A 256 -16.45 12.39 11.16
N GLU A 257 -17.30 13.35 11.41
CA GLU A 257 -18.56 13.58 10.68
C GLU A 257 -18.36 13.83 9.19
N VAL A 258 -17.22 14.40 8.81
CA VAL A 258 -16.82 14.62 7.40
C VAL A 258 -15.48 13.93 7.14
N LYS A 259 -15.36 13.26 6.01
CA LYS A 259 -14.15 12.60 5.55
C LYS A 259 -13.14 13.61 5.02
N THR A 260 -12.42 14.28 5.92
CA THR A 260 -11.39 15.26 5.59
C THR A 260 -10.23 15.21 6.57
N ALA A 261 -9.06 15.66 6.10
CA ALA A 261 -7.90 15.91 6.95
C ALA A 261 -7.81 17.41 7.38
N ASP A 262 -8.67 18.27 6.86
CA ASP A 262 -8.70 19.69 7.18
C ASP A 262 -9.32 19.90 8.57
N THR A 263 -8.46 20.15 9.56
CA THR A 263 -8.87 20.38 10.94
C THR A 263 -9.52 21.75 11.14
N ILE A 264 -9.17 22.76 10.30
CA ILE A 264 -9.75 24.11 10.38
C ILE A 264 -11.22 24.02 9.96
N TYR A 265 -11.48 23.37 8.83
CA TYR A 265 -12.84 23.13 8.35
C TYR A 265 -13.70 22.38 9.38
N LEU A 266 -13.17 21.30 9.96
CA LEU A 266 -13.90 20.51 10.97
C LEU A 266 -14.22 21.33 12.22
N ASN A 267 -13.30 22.17 12.68
CA ASN A 267 -13.54 23.03 13.82
C ASN A 267 -14.59 24.12 13.51
N ASP A 268 -14.53 24.70 12.32
CA ASP A 268 -15.53 25.68 11.87
C ASP A 268 -16.93 25.05 11.76
N LEU A 269 -17.02 23.86 11.16
CA LEU A 269 -18.27 23.09 11.07
C LEU A 269 -18.88 22.81 12.46
N ARG A 270 -18.06 22.42 13.43
CA ARG A 270 -18.48 22.12 14.81
C ARG A 270 -18.89 23.36 15.58
N ASN A 271 -18.25 24.49 15.31
CA ASN A 271 -18.60 25.76 15.92
C ASN A 271 -19.94 26.30 15.38
N LYS A 272 -20.17 26.21 14.07
CA LYS A 272 -21.39 26.66 13.40
C LYS A 272 -22.57 25.74 13.62
N LYS A 273 -22.36 24.46 13.84
CA LYS A 273 -23.37 23.41 14.07
C LYS A 273 -24.59 23.52 13.14
N PRO A 274 -24.42 23.44 11.82
CA PRO A 274 -25.55 23.56 10.89
C PRO A 274 -26.57 22.44 11.15
N THR A 275 -27.78 22.80 11.57
CA THR A 275 -28.82 21.90 12.08
C THR A 275 -29.17 20.83 11.04
N ALA A 276 -29.51 21.25 9.83
CA ALA A 276 -29.90 20.31 8.76
C ALA A 276 -28.85 19.26 8.43
N PHE A 277 -27.56 19.63 8.50
CA PHE A 277 -26.46 18.71 8.26
C PHE A 277 -26.38 17.61 9.33
N TYR A 278 -26.38 18.01 10.60
CA TYR A 278 -26.31 17.05 11.70
C TYR A 278 -27.57 16.21 11.84
N GLU A 279 -28.76 16.80 11.66
CA GLU A 279 -30.03 16.07 11.64
C GLU A 279 -30.05 15.01 10.53
N SER A 280 -29.58 15.34 9.32
CA SER A 280 -29.49 14.36 8.23
C SER A 280 -28.56 13.20 8.54
N LEU A 281 -27.38 13.47 9.09
CA LEU A 281 -26.43 12.41 9.50
C LEU A 281 -27.04 11.53 10.62
N ASN A 282 -27.66 12.16 11.62
CA ASN A 282 -28.20 11.47 12.78
C ASN A 282 -29.46 10.67 12.44
N ALA A 283 -30.28 11.15 11.51
CA ALA A 283 -31.43 10.40 10.99
C ALA A 283 -30.96 9.10 10.26
N LEU A 284 -29.98 9.23 9.38
CA LEU A 284 -29.45 8.06 8.65
C LEU A 284 -28.78 7.05 9.58
N GLN A 285 -27.95 7.49 10.53
CA GLN A 285 -27.32 6.56 11.46
C GLN A 285 -28.27 6.06 12.56
N GLY A 286 -29.41 6.70 12.75
CA GLY A 286 -30.49 6.25 13.60
C GLY A 286 -31.37 5.17 12.98
N THR A 287 -31.24 4.95 11.68
CA THR A 287 -32.00 3.90 10.97
C THR A 287 -31.57 2.52 11.43
N GLU A 288 -32.54 1.75 11.89
CA GLU A 288 -32.36 0.37 12.37
C GLU A 288 -32.46 -0.62 11.20
N TRP A 289 -31.44 -1.46 11.07
CA TRP A 289 -31.33 -2.48 10.03
C TRP A 289 -31.37 -3.88 10.62
N ALA A 290 -31.80 -4.83 9.81
CA ALA A 290 -31.66 -6.25 10.09
C ALA A 290 -31.13 -6.99 8.87
N VAL A 291 -30.56 -8.18 9.08
CA VAL A 291 -30.11 -9.04 7.99
C VAL A 291 -31.31 -9.75 7.38
N ASN A 292 -31.38 -9.77 6.05
CA ASN A 292 -32.34 -10.56 5.32
C ASN A 292 -31.89 -12.04 5.35
N GLU A 293 -32.49 -12.79 6.29
CA GLU A 293 -32.11 -14.20 6.52
C GLU A 293 -32.30 -15.08 5.29
N LYS A 294 -33.35 -14.85 4.50
CA LYS A 294 -33.59 -15.62 3.27
C LYS A 294 -32.51 -15.41 2.22
N VAL A 295 -32.09 -14.15 2.05
CA VAL A 295 -30.99 -13.82 1.14
C VAL A 295 -29.66 -14.39 1.67
N LEU A 296 -29.44 -14.34 2.99
CA LEU A 296 -28.24 -14.91 3.60
C LEU A 296 -28.18 -16.43 3.43
N GLU A 297 -29.27 -17.13 3.64
CA GLU A 297 -29.38 -18.58 3.46
C GLU A 297 -29.03 -18.98 1.99
N ILE A 298 -29.66 -18.32 1.02
CA ILE A 298 -29.40 -18.56 -0.40
C ILE A 298 -27.94 -18.23 -0.77
N ALA A 299 -27.42 -17.11 -0.29
CA ALA A 299 -26.06 -16.71 -0.55
C ALA A 299 -25.02 -17.69 0.04
N ASN A 300 -25.25 -18.17 1.26
CA ASN A 300 -24.44 -19.21 1.89
C ASN A 300 -24.53 -20.54 1.15
N TYR A 301 -25.71 -20.94 0.69
CA TYR A 301 -25.86 -22.12 -0.15
C TYR A 301 -25.02 -22.01 -1.43
N CYS A 302 -25.17 -20.91 -2.17
CA CYS A 302 -24.39 -20.65 -3.40
C CYS A 302 -22.89 -20.59 -3.12
N TRP A 303 -22.48 -19.99 -2.00
CA TRP A 303 -21.08 -19.93 -1.59
C TRP A 303 -20.47 -21.30 -1.33
N ASN A 304 -21.19 -22.16 -0.59
CA ASN A 304 -20.74 -23.48 -0.19
C ASN A 304 -20.74 -24.49 -1.36
N THR A 305 -21.68 -24.33 -2.30
CA THR A 305 -21.76 -25.14 -3.51
C THR A 305 -20.96 -24.62 -4.69
N SER A 306 -20.25 -23.50 -4.50
CA SER A 306 -19.54 -22.78 -5.57
C SER A 306 -20.44 -22.47 -6.78
N THR A 307 -21.72 -22.18 -6.54
CA THR A 307 -22.66 -21.80 -7.59
C THR A 307 -22.52 -20.31 -7.91
N PRO A 308 -22.07 -19.92 -9.12
CA PRO A 308 -21.86 -18.52 -9.45
C PRO A 308 -23.18 -17.80 -9.68
N VAL A 309 -23.54 -16.86 -8.79
CA VAL A 309 -24.72 -16.00 -8.89
C VAL A 309 -24.35 -14.56 -8.54
N GLY A 310 -24.59 -13.63 -9.42
CA GLY A 310 -24.30 -12.21 -9.20
C GLY A 310 -22.82 -11.93 -8.90
N CYS A 311 -22.51 -11.45 -7.69
CA CYS A 311 -21.15 -11.23 -7.26
C CYS A 311 -20.47 -12.43 -6.58
N LEU A 312 -21.21 -13.53 -6.34
CA LEU A 312 -20.67 -14.80 -5.86
C LEU A 312 -19.98 -15.50 -7.03
N ILE A 313 -18.67 -15.47 -7.01
CA ILE A 313 -17.80 -16.01 -8.07
C ILE A 313 -17.32 -17.38 -7.67
N ASP A 314 -17.18 -18.27 -8.66
CA ASP A 314 -16.64 -19.61 -8.49
C ASP A 314 -15.29 -19.62 -7.73
N ALA A 315 -15.09 -20.69 -6.96
CA ALA A 315 -13.84 -20.92 -6.24
C ALA A 315 -12.69 -21.29 -7.18
N GLU A 316 -13.02 -21.92 -8.31
CA GLU A 316 -12.02 -22.40 -9.26
C GLU A 316 -11.38 -21.26 -10.04
N ALA A 317 -10.07 -21.38 -10.25
CA ALA A 317 -9.36 -20.43 -11.07
C ALA A 317 -9.49 -20.83 -12.55
N GLU A 318 -9.65 -19.84 -13.41
CA GLU A 318 -9.60 -20.06 -14.87
C GLU A 318 -8.27 -20.69 -15.25
N PRO A 319 -8.27 -21.77 -16.05
CA PRO A 319 -7.05 -22.44 -16.47
C PRO A 319 -6.20 -21.57 -17.39
N LEU A 320 -4.88 -21.67 -17.23
CA LEU A 320 -3.97 -21.00 -18.17
C LEU A 320 -4.05 -21.64 -19.56
N PRO A 321 -3.84 -20.85 -20.63
CA PRO A 321 -3.81 -21.39 -21.97
C PRO A 321 -2.68 -22.42 -22.10
N PRO A 322 -2.87 -23.50 -22.87
CA PRO A 322 -1.85 -24.51 -23.07
C PRO A 322 -0.57 -23.90 -23.63
N LYS A 323 0.57 -24.32 -23.14
CA LYS A 323 1.86 -23.84 -23.65
C LYS A 323 2.09 -24.42 -25.06
N PRO A 324 2.42 -23.56 -26.07
CA PRO A 324 2.83 -24.05 -27.37
C PRO A 324 4.05 -25.00 -27.23
N PHE A 325 4.10 -26.04 -28.05
CA PHE A 325 5.19 -27.03 -28.01
C PHE A 325 6.55 -26.41 -28.37
N ASP A 326 6.53 -25.37 -29.21
CA ASP A 326 7.71 -24.63 -29.68
C ASP A 326 8.06 -23.38 -28.85
N ILE A 327 7.46 -23.20 -27.67
CA ILE A 327 7.59 -21.99 -26.83
C ILE A 327 9.06 -21.67 -26.45
N ALA A 328 9.93 -22.66 -26.43
CA ALA A 328 11.34 -22.47 -26.09
C ALA A 328 12.08 -21.69 -27.20
N ASP A 329 11.80 -22.02 -28.45
CA ASP A 329 12.56 -21.56 -29.61
C ASP A 329 11.79 -20.52 -30.44
N ASN A 330 10.47 -20.48 -30.37
CA ASN A 330 9.60 -19.55 -31.07
C ASN A 330 9.24 -18.33 -30.22
N GLU A 331 9.91 -17.22 -30.46
CA GLU A 331 9.69 -15.98 -29.71
C GLU A 331 8.28 -15.39 -29.94
N VAL A 332 7.70 -15.55 -31.12
CA VAL A 332 6.35 -15.04 -31.47
C VAL A 332 5.29 -15.84 -30.68
N ALA A 333 5.37 -17.18 -30.71
CA ALA A 333 4.49 -18.06 -29.96
C ALA A 333 4.60 -17.78 -28.45
N ARG A 334 5.82 -17.60 -27.94
CA ARG A 334 6.08 -17.26 -26.55
C ARG A 334 5.48 -15.90 -26.14
N LYS A 335 5.60 -14.86 -26.98
CA LYS A 335 4.99 -13.54 -26.74
C LYS A 335 3.47 -13.62 -26.72
N LYS A 336 2.87 -14.34 -27.68
CA LYS A 336 1.43 -14.57 -27.76
C LYS A 336 0.91 -15.27 -26.51
N TRP A 337 1.51 -16.41 -26.15
CA TRP A 337 1.13 -17.17 -24.95
C TRP A 337 1.26 -16.34 -23.66
N ARG A 338 2.35 -15.57 -23.50
CA ARG A 338 2.52 -14.71 -22.32
C ARG A 338 1.42 -13.66 -22.20
N ARG A 339 0.98 -13.10 -23.33
CA ARG A 339 -0.12 -12.12 -23.37
C ARG A 339 -1.44 -12.77 -22.93
N GLU A 340 -1.76 -13.92 -23.47
CA GLU A 340 -2.98 -14.67 -23.11
C GLU A 340 -2.93 -15.12 -21.65
N ALA A 341 -1.82 -15.68 -21.19
CA ALA A 341 -1.63 -16.06 -19.80
C ALA A 341 -1.75 -14.89 -18.83
N SER A 342 -1.25 -13.69 -19.21
CA SER A 342 -1.38 -12.49 -18.39
C SER A 342 -2.83 -12.09 -18.18
N ILE A 343 -3.68 -12.17 -19.23
CA ILE A 343 -5.11 -11.86 -19.14
C ILE A 343 -5.79 -12.81 -18.14
N ILE A 344 -5.49 -14.11 -18.20
CA ILE A 344 -6.05 -15.09 -17.27
C ILE A 344 -5.52 -14.86 -15.84
N HIS A 345 -4.25 -14.52 -15.67
CA HIS A 345 -3.71 -14.18 -14.36
C HIS A 345 -4.40 -12.95 -13.74
N ASP A 346 -4.67 -11.92 -14.54
CA ASP A 346 -5.35 -10.71 -14.08
C ASP A 346 -6.82 -11.01 -13.75
N LEU A 347 -7.52 -11.82 -14.57
CA LEU A 347 -8.87 -12.29 -14.30
C LEU A 347 -8.93 -13.08 -12.98
N ASN A 348 -8.04 -14.04 -12.80
CA ASN A 348 -7.96 -14.84 -11.58
C ASN A 348 -7.63 -14.01 -10.33
N ALA A 349 -6.81 -12.97 -10.48
CA ALA A 349 -6.52 -12.04 -9.39
C ALA A 349 -7.75 -11.20 -9.03
N HIS A 350 -8.49 -10.72 -10.03
CA HIS A 350 -9.74 -9.98 -9.85
C HIS A 350 -10.82 -10.84 -9.19
N ASN A 351 -11.01 -12.06 -9.66
CA ASN A 351 -11.98 -13.02 -9.11
C ASN A 351 -11.66 -13.35 -7.64
N ARG A 352 -10.39 -13.59 -7.30
CA ARG A 352 -9.97 -13.79 -5.89
C ARG A 352 -10.28 -12.58 -5.02
N ALA A 353 -10.07 -11.36 -5.52
CA ALA A 353 -10.37 -10.14 -4.76
C ALA A 353 -11.88 -9.99 -4.52
N LYS A 354 -12.71 -10.23 -5.54
CA LYS A 354 -14.18 -10.23 -5.40
C LYS A 354 -14.66 -11.32 -4.44
N ARG A 355 -14.14 -12.54 -4.59
CA ARG A 355 -14.48 -13.64 -3.70
C ARG A 355 -14.13 -13.32 -2.23
N PHE A 356 -12.98 -12.73 -1.98
CA PHE A 356 -12.61 -12.27 -0.64
C PHE A 356 -13.59 -11.21 -0.10
N GLN A 357 -14.03 -10.29 -0.96
CA GLN A 357 -15.04 -9.29 -0.60
C GLN A 357 -16.39 -9.93 -0.22
N CYS A 358 -16.85 -10.92 -1.00
CA CYS A 358 -18.09 -11.67 -0.71
C CYS A 358 -17.97 -12.43 0.61
N MET A 359 -16.85 -13.11 0.85
CA MET A 359 -16.58 -13.79 2.14
C MET A 359 -16.71 -12.83 3.32
N MET A 360 -16.09 -11.66 3.23
CA MET A 360 -16.16 -10.65 4.29
C MET A 360 -17.60 -10.12 4.51
N MET A 361 -18.40 -10.03 3.46
CA MET A 361 -19.82 -9.63 3.56
C MET A 361 -20.64 -10.70 4.26
N LEU A 362 -20.51 -11.98 3.86
CA LEU A 362 -21.21 -13.10 4.46
C LEU A 362 -20.85 -13.28 5.93
N ASP A 363 -19.54 -13.30 6.26
CA ASP A 363 -19.06 -13.36 7.66
C ASP A 363 -19.65 -12.23 8.52
N THR A 364 -19.74 -11.02 7.94
CA THR A 364 -20.30 -9.88 8.66
C THR A 364 -21.83 -10.03 8.80
N ALA A 365 -22.54 -10.46 7.75
CA ALA A 365 -23.96 -10.69 7.81
C ALA A 365 -24.33 -11.76 8.85
N GLU A 366 -23.59 -12.88 8.90
CA GLU A 366 -23.77 -13.93 9.91
C GLU A 366 -23.59 -13.38 11.32
N LYS A 367 -22.55 -12.56 11.55
CA LYS A 367 -22.27 -11.96 12.86
C LYS A 367 -23.38 -11.04 13.34
N PHE A 368 -24.14 -10.42 12.41
CA PHE A 368 -25.21 -9.48 12.70
C PHE A 368 -26.62 -10.05 12.41
N SER A 369 -26.75 -11.34 12.12
CA SER A 369 -28.03 -11.96 11.80
C SER A 369 -29.00 -12.03 12.98
N GLU A 370 -28.47 -12.16 14.20
CA GLU A 370 -29.29 -12.22 15.40
C GLU A 370 -29.59 -10.81 15.93
N GLY A 371 -30.59 -10.14 15.38
CA GLY A 371 -31.05 -8.87 15.93
C GLY A 371 -30.96 -7.69 14.99
N SER A 372 -30.72 -6.53 15.56
CA SER A 372 -30.65 -5.26 14.84
C SER A 372 -29.24 -4.71 14.82
N PHE A 373 -28.93 -3.89 13.80
CA PHE A 373 -27.68 -3.18 13.70
C PHE A 373 -27.87 -1.81 13.07
N TRP A 374 -26.87 -0.95 13.21
CA TRP A 374 -26.87 0.41 12.72
C TRP A 374 -25.56 0.71 11.99
N HIS A 375 -25.60 1.66 11.06
CA HIS A 375 -24.41 2.16 10.39
C HIS A 375 -24.06 3.56 10.87
N VAL A 376 -22.80 3.77 11.25
CA VAL A 376 -22.29 5.12 11.46
C VAL A 376 -22.26 5.84 10.10
N ALA A 377 -22.85 7.01 10.02
CA ALA A 377 -22.92 7.84 8.82
C ALA A 377 -21.83 8.91 8.82
N GLN A 378 -21.22 9.14 7.65
CA GLN A 378 -20.18 10.15 7.44
C GLN A 378 -20.43 10.86 6.09
N ALA A 379 -20.27 12.18 6.05
CA ALA A 379 -20.32 12.92 4.80
C ALA A 379 -18.95 12.97 4.10
N ASP A 380 -18.96 13.13 2.79
CA ASP A 380 -17.79 13.57 2.02
C ASP A 380 -17.80 15.09 1.81
N PHE A 381 -16.75 15.62 1.18
CA PHE A 381 -16.63 17.05 0.88
C PHE A 381 -17.65 17.54 -0.18
N THR A 382 -18.30 16.62 -0.90
CA THR A 382 -19.33 16.95 -1.90
C THR A 382 -20.74 16.97 -1.31
N GLY A 383 -20.88 16.74 0.01
CA GLY A 383 -22.16 16.69 0.71
C GLY A 383 -22.91 15.38 0.60
N ARG A 384 -22.28 14.32 0.05
CA ARG A 384 -22.86 12.99 0.02
C ARG A 384 -22.62 12.27 1.32
N ILE A 385 -23.62 11.51 1.79
CA ILE A 385 -23.52 10.75 3.04
C ILE A 385 -23.35 9.26 2.72
N TYR A 386 -22.40 8.63 3.42
CA TYR A 386 -22.04 7.22 3.27
C TYR A 386 -21.98 6.53 4.62
N PRO A 387 -22.39 5.25 4.70
CA PRO A 387 -22.04 4.40 5.82
C PRO A 387 -20.52 4.25 5.92
N VAL A 388 -19.98 4.29 7.12
CA VAL A 388 -18.54 4.17 7.35
C VAL A 388 -18.04 2.73 7.20
N SER A 389 -18.91 1.73 7.44
CA SER A 389 -18.61 0.31 7.22
C SER A 389 -18.27 0.04 5.74
N GLY A 390 -17.13 -0.65 5.49
CA GLY A 390 -16.54 -0.71 4.16
C GLY A 390 -17.22 -1.73 3.23
N THR A 391 -17.39 -2.97 3.68
CA THR A 391 -17.84 -4.08 2.82
C THR A 391 -19.31 -4.42 2.99
N PHE A 392 -19.83 -4.32 4.19
CA PHE A 392 -21.20 -4.65 4.53
C PHE A 392 -21.98 -3.36 4.83
N ASN A 393 -22.65 -2.82 3.83
CA ASN A 393 -23.51 -1.64 3.93
C ASN A 393 -24.45 -1.53 2.73
N PRO A 394 -25.58 -0.82 2.83
CA PRO A 394 -26.61 -0.77 1.78
C PRO A 394 -26.22 0.02 0.52
N GLN A 395 -25.05 0.62 0.45
CA GLN A 395 -24.61 1.41 -0.70
C GLN A 395 -23.49 0.73 -1.52
N THR A 396 -23.13 -0.52 -1.22
CA THR A 396 -22.07 -1.24 -1.93
C THR A 396 -22.64 -2.15 -3.04
N THR A 397 -22.37 -3.44 -2.99
CA THR A 397 -22.79 -4.42 -4.00
C THR A 397 -24.26 -4.83 -3.86
N ASP A 398 -24.81 -5.43 -4.91
CA ASP A 398 -26.19 -5.94 -4.89
C ASP A 398 -26.40 -7.00 -3.81
N LEU A 399 -25.43 -7.88 -3.58
CA LEU A 399 -25.47 -8.83 -2.46
C LEU A 399 -25.57 -8.10 -1.13
N SER A 400 -24.74 -7.08 -0.91
CA SER A 400 -24.78 -6.32 0.33
C SER A 400 -26.12 -5.61 0.52
N ARG A 401 -26.67 -5.03 -0.55
CA ARG A 401 -28.02 -4.43 -0.52
C ARG A 401 -29.11 -5.45 -0.23
N GLY A 402 -29.06 -6.60 -0.87
CA GLY A 402 -30.03 -7.68 -0.65
C GLY A 402 -29.98 -8.27 0.77
N LEU A 403 -28.81 -8.24 1.41
CA LEU A 403 -28.62 -8.67 2.80
C LEU A 403 -29.15 -7.67 3.85
N HIS A 404 -29.50 -6.43 3.42
CA HIS A 404 -30.04 -5.41 4.32
C HIS A 404 -31.55 -5.25 4.12
N HIS A 405 -32.28 -5.18 5.23
CA HIS A 405 -33.64 -4.65 5.22
C HIS A 405 -33.86 -3.78 6.44
N PHE A 406 -34.80 -2.86 6.36
CA PHE A 406 -35.22 -2.09 7.55
C PHE A 406 -35.83 -3.01 8.60
N LYS A 407 -35.48 -2.81 9.87
CA LYS A 407 -36.02 -3.61 10.97
C LYS A 407 -37.54 -3.46 11.06
N GLU A 408 -38.02 -2.21 10.93
CA GLU A 408 -39.43 -1.89 10.90
C GLU A 408 -39.86 -1.66 9.43
N GLY A 409 -40.79 -2.47 8.97
CA GLY A 409 -41.42 -2.32 7.66
C GLY A 409 -42.75 -1.58 7.76
N GLY A 410 -43.08 -0.78 6.75
CA GLY A 410 -44.41 -0.19 6.61
C GLY A 410 -45.40 -1.18 5.96
N PRO A 411 -46.68 -1.20 6.41
CA PRO A 411 -47.71 -2.03 5.73
C PRO A 411 -48.01 -1.51 4.33
N ILE A 412 -48.00 -2.41 3.35
CA ILE A 412 -48.48 -2.10 2.01
C ILE A 412 -50.01 -1.91 2.08
N LYS A 413 -50.48 -0.69 1.87
CA LYS A 413 -51.91 -0.33 2.05
C LYS A 413 -52.74 -0.45 0.78
N ASN A 414 -52.12 -0.39 -0.37
CA ASN A 414 -52.81 -0.42 -1.66
C ASN A 414 -51.87 -0.91 -2.77
N LYS A 415 -52.42 -1.13 -3.97
CA LYS A 415 -51.65 -1.62 -5.10
C LYS A 415 -50.53 -0.68 -5.55
N LYS A 416 -50.71 0.65 -5.43
CA LYS A 416 -49.68 1.62 -5.76
C LYS A 416 -48.46 1.48 -4.87
N ASP A 417 -48.67 1.17 -3.56
CA ASP A 417 -47.56 0.95 -2.62
C ASP A 417 -46.84 -0.38 -2.95
N ALA A 418 -47.52 -1.33 -3.59
CA ALA A 418 -46.93 -2.61 -4.00
C ALA A 418 -46.20 -2.53 -5.35
N ASP A 419 -46.60 -1.64 -6.23
CA ASP A 419 -45.99 -1.43 -7.53
C ASP A 419 -44.73 -0.54 -7.49
N TRP A 420 -44.44 0.05 -6.33
CA TRP A 420 -43.25 0.90 -6.08
C TRP A 420 -42.09 0.07 -5.62
#